data_5f3a432f99c1ee05c213ce670d7203ef
#
_entry.id   5f3a432f99c1ee05c213ce670d7203ef
#
_cell.length_a   1.000
_cell.length_b   1.000
_cell.length_c   1.000
_cell.angle_alpha   90.00
_cell.angle_beta   90.00
_cell.angle_gamma   90.00
#
_symmetry.space_group_name_H-M   'P 1'
#
loop_
_entity.id
_entity.type
_entity.pdbx_description
1 polymer ?
#
loop_
_entity_poly.entity_id
_entity_poly.type
_entity_poly.pdbx_seq_one_letter_code
_entity_poly.pdbx_strand_id
1 'polypeptide(L)'
;SFSALLSESLSENKSLFTDSMSPADLERSLLLGMCLSMFNGVPAIGGLYAALAGKIDSMREDDATGQSIVDAAMSRLGDPYSKTYRGSGNYVDCSYLSQWAYKQAGISIPGTAAAQAKYCYENGFTISKSELKPGDLIFWENTQSGSRWRHIHHVGIYAGNGKVVEAKGTKKGVEIDDIWESGKWKIVMYARPRAKAPAKA
;
A
#
# COMPACT_ATOMS: atom_id res chain seq x y z
N SER A 1 20.31 -11.35 34.67
CA SER A 1 18.94 -11.91 34.83
C SER A 1 18.26 -12.00 33.48
N PHE A 2 17.28 -12.89 33.31
CA PHE A 2 16.55 -13.09 32.06
C PHE A 2 15.90 -11.78 31.52
N SER A 3 15.46 -10.90 32.42
CA SER A 3 14.92 -9.58 32.05
C SER A 3 15.96 -8.63 31.44
N ALA A 4 17.21 -8.69 31.88
CA ALA A 4 18.31 -7.88 31.32
C ALA A 4 18.69 -8.38 29.92
N LEU A 5 18.75 -9.68 29.71
CA LEU A 5 18.99 -10.29 28.39
C LEU A 5 17.88 -10.00 27.38
N LEU A 6 16.61 -9.98 27.84
CA LEU A 6 15.45 -9.64 27.00
C LEU A 6 15.45 -8.15 26.62
N SER A 7 15.79 -7.25 27.55
CA SER A 7 15.86 -5.81 27.27
C SER A 7 17.00 -5.45 26.31
N GLU A 8 18.13 -6.13 26.46
CA GLU A 8 19.31 -5.95 25.60
C GLU A 8 19.05 -6.51 24.18
N SER A 9 18.48 -7.71 24.07
CA SER A 9 18.07 -8.32 22.80
C SER A 9 16.97 -7.53 22.07
N LEU A 10 16.02 -6.94 22.80
CA LEU A 10 14.97 -6.08 22.22
C LEU A 10 15.50 -4.72 21.78
N SER A 11 16.55 -4.19 22.43
CA SER A 11 17.16 -2.91 22.03
C SER A 11 18.04 -3.05 20.78
N GLU A 12 18.75 -4.17 20.63
CA GLU A 12 19.61 -4.45 19.48
C GLU A 12 18.83 -4.89 18.22
N ASN A 13 17.66 -5.52 18.39
CA ASN A 13 16.86 -6.06 17.29
C ASN A 13 15.56 -5.28 17.01
N LYS A 14 15.47 -4.03 17.46
CA LYS A 14 14.27 -3.21 17.39
C LYS A 14 13.69 -3.05 15.97
N SER A 15 14.53 -3.06 14.92
CA SER A 15 14.09 -2.96 13.54
C SER A 15 13.66 -4.30 12.94
N LEU A 16 14.28 -5.40 13.35
CA LEU A 16 14.02 -6.73 12.79
C LEU A 16 12.68 -7.33 13.27
N PHE A 17 12.26 -7.01 14.50
CA PHE A 17 11.01 -7.54 15.07
C PHE A 17 9.74 -6.85 14.54
N THR A 18 9.84 -5.58 14.15
CA THR A 18 8.64 -4.79 13.76
C THR A 18 8.30 -4.84 12.29
N ASP A 19 9.26 -5.11 11.40
CA ASP A 19 9.03 -5.03 9.94
C ASP A 19 8.48 -6.32 9.32
N SER A 20 8.57 -7.46 10.01
CA SER A 20 8.09 -8.76 9.51
C SER A 20 6.89 -9.34 10.25
N MET A 21 6.42 -8.71 11.34
CA MET A 21 5.32 -9.21 12.16
C MET A 21 3.97 -8.64 11.72
N SER A 22 2.93 -9.48 11.70
CA SER A 22 1.56 -9.02 11.49
C SER A 22 1.04 -8.18 12.67
N PRO A 23 0.01 -7.33 12.49
CA PRO A 23 -0.61 -6.59 13.60
C PRO A 23 -1.06 -7.51 14.75
N ALA A 24 -1.55 -8.72 14.45
CA ALA A 24 -1.98 -9.69 15.44
C ALA A 24 -0.80 -10.27 16.24
N ASP A 25 0.34 -10.49 15.60
CA ASP A 25 1.55 -10.99 16.27
C ASP A 25 2.16 -9.92 17.17
N LEU A 26 2.15 -8.66 16.72
CA LEU A 26 2.56 -7.50 17.53
C LEU A 26 1.67 -7.32 18.76
N GLU A 27 0.34 -7.46 18.61
CA GLU A 27 -0.61 -7.43 19.74
C GLU A 27 -0.35 -8.54 20.76
N ARG A 28 -0.13 -9.77 20.28
CA ARG A 28 0.21 -10.91 21.15
C ARG A 28 1.51 -10.66 21.90
N SER A 29 2.53 -10.13 21.22
CA SER A 29 3.81 -9.79 21.83
C SER A 29 3.67 -8.67 22.86
N LEU A 30 2.82 -7.66 22.58
CA LEU A 30 2.51 -6.57 23.48
C LEU A 30 1.82 -7.08 24.76
N LEU A 31 0.77 -7.92 24.60
CA LEU A 31 0.03 -8.52 25.72
C LEU A 31 0.94 -9.40 26.59
N LEU A 32 1.78 -10.23 25.98
CA LEU A 32 2.72 -11.08 26.70
C LEU A 32 3.74 -10.25 27.49
N GLY A 33 4.27 -9.19 26.90
CA GLY A 33 5.17 -8.26 27.55
C GLY A 33 4.51 -7.49 28.68
N MET A 34 3.26 -7.04 28.54
CA MET A 34 2.47 -6.41 29.61
C MET A 34 2.28 -7.36 30.78
N CYS A 35 1.93 -8.62 30.53
CA CYS A 35 1.81 -9.63 31.57
C CYS A 35 3.13 -9.84 32.33
N LEU A 36 4.25 -9.94 31.59
CA LEU A 36 5.58 -10.09 32.19
C LEU A 36 6.02 -8.87 33.02
N SER A 37 5.66 -7.65 32.57
CA SER A 37 6.00 -6.41 33.30
C SER A 37 5.20 -6.25 34.60
N MET A 38 3.94 -6.68 34.62
CA MET A 38 3.10 -6.67 35.84
C MET A 38 3.66 -7.59 36.95
N PHE A 39 4.33 -8.68 36.53
CA PHE A 39 4.94 -9.64 37.50
C PHE A 39 6.31 -9.22 37.98
N ASN A 40 7.07 -8.38 37.27
CA ASN A 40 8.50 -8.10 37.56
C ASN A 40 8.84 -6.65 37.95
N GLY A 41 7.85 -5.74 38.04
CA GLY A 41 8.05 -4.37 38.55
C GLY A 41 9.06 -3.51 37.79
N VAL A 42 9.22 -3.68 36.44
CA VAL A 42 10.22 -2.99 35.63
C VAL A 42 9.66 -1.73 34.98
N PRO A 43 10.07 -0.52 35.42
CA PRO A 43 9.52 0.76 34.91
C PRO A 43 9.94 1.11 33.48
N ALA A 44 11.01 0.50 32.96
CA ALA A 44 11.62 0.90 31.67
C ALA A 44 10.84 0.48 30.40
N ILE A 45 9.74 -0.24 30.54
CA ILE A 45 9.02 -0.86 29.40
C ILE A 45 7.89 0.04 28.86
N GLY A 46 7.46 1.05 29.62
CA GLY A 46 6.33 1.93 29.22
C GLY A 46 6.52 2.65 27.87
N GLY A 47 7.71 3.16 27.61
CA GLY A 47 8.03 3.82 26.35
C GLY A 47 8.04 2.90 25.13
N LEU A 48 8.50 1.64 25.31
CA LEU A 48 8.49 0.63 24.26
C LEU A 48 7.07 0.19 23.92
N TYR A 49 6.20 0.03 24.94
CA TYR A 49 4.78 -0.29 24.73
C TYR A 49 4.04 0.80 24.01
N ALA A 50 4.25 2.07 24.37
CA ALA A 50 3.65 3.20 23.68
C ALA A 50 4.08 3.25 22.19
N ALA A 51 5.37 3.00 21.91
CA ALA A 51 5.88 2.94 20.55
C ALA A 51 5.30 1.78 19.74
N LEU A 52 5.17 0.57 20.34
CA LEU A 52 4.56 -0.59 19.70
C LEU A 52 3.06 -0.41 19.47
N ALA A 53 2.33 0.12 20.46
CA ALA A 53 0.91 0.44 20.30
C ALA A 53 0.68 1.44 19.17
N GLY A 54 1.45 2.53 19.12
CA GLY A 54 1.39 3.48 18.02
C GLY A 54 1.72 2.85 16.65
N LYS A 55 2.65 1.89 16.60
CA LYS A 55 2.95 1.15 15.35
C LYS A 55 1.78 0.26 14.94
N ILE A 56 1.15 -0.45 15.88
CA ILE A 56 -0.03 -1.29 15.62
C ILE A 56 -1.18 -0.44 15.08
N ASP A 57 -1.47 0.68 15.71
CA ASP A 57 -2.53 1.60 15.28
C ASP A 57 -2.26 2.13 13.87
N SER A 58 -1.02 2.54 13.57
CA SER A 58 -0.62 2.97 12.23
C SER A 58 -0.78 1.86 11.18
N MET A 59 -0.45 0.60 11.52
CA MET A 59 -0.61 -0.53 10.61
C MET A 59 -2.09 -0.84 10.35
N ARG A 60 -2.94 -0.74 11.37
CA ARG A 60 -4.41 -0.91 11.22
C ARG A 60 -5.03 0.19 10.38
N GLU A 61 -4.59 1.42 10.55
CA GLU A 61 -5.04 2.56 9.74
C GLU A 61 -4.62 2.40 8.28
N ASP A 62 -3.38 1.99 8.02
CA ASP A 62 -2.89 1.68 6.66
C ASP A 62 -3.71 0.55 6.02
N ASP A 63 -4.02 -0.52 6.75
CA ASP A 63 -4.79 -1.66 6.23
C ASP A 63 -6.26 -1.27 5.97
N ALA A 64 -6.89 -0.49 6.86
CA ALA A 64 -8.25 0.02 6.67
C ALA A 64 -8.33 0.99 5.47
N THR A 65 -7.33 1.86 5.30
CA THR A 65 -7.23 2.76 4.16
C THR A 65 -7.04 1.98 2.86
N GLY A 66 -6.15 0.97 2.85
CA GLY A 66 -5.94 0.10 1.71
C GLY A 66 -7.20 -0.64 1.29
N GLN A 67 -7.94 -1.20 2.23
CA GLN A 67 -9.22 -1.86 1.96
C GLN A 67 -10.26 -0.89 1.39
N SER A 68 -10.37 0.32 1.93
CA SER A 68 -11.25 1.38 1.41
C SER A 68 -10.94 1.74 -0.05
N ILE A 69 -9.66 1.78 -0.43
CA ILE A 69 -9.24 2.01 -1.82
C ILE A 69 -9.68 0.86 -2.71
N VAL A 70 -9.52 -0.40 -2.27
CA VAL A 70 -9.98 -1.58 -3.01
C VAL A 70 -11.48 -1.54 -3.19
N ASP A 71 -12.25 -1.30 -2.13
CA ASP A 71 -13.71 -1.27 -2.16
C ASP A 71 -14.22 -0.18 -3.11
N ALA A 72 -13.60 0.99 -3.10
CA ALA A 72 -13.87 2.05 -4.05
C ALA A 72 -13.62 1.58 -5.48
N ALA A 73 -12.45 1.00 -5.79
CA ALA A 73 -12.16 0.48 -7.13
C ALA A 73 -13.13 -0.62 -7.56
N MET A 74 -13.47 -1.54 -6.67
CA MET A 74 -14.44 -2.63 -6.90
C MET A 74 -15.85 -2.12 -7.19
N SER A 75 -16.26 -1.00 -6.61
CA SER A 75 -17.57 -0.37 -6.93
C SER A 75 -17.70 0.10 -8.37
N ARG A 76 -16.58 0.15 -9.11
CA ARG A 76 -16.50 0.54 -10.52
C ARG A 76 -16.39 -0.66 -11.47
N LEU A 77 -16.55 -1.91 -10.99
CA LEU A 77 -16.49 -3.10 -11.83
C LEU A 77 -17.55 -3.02 -12.96
N GLY A 78 -17.11 -3.34 -14.18
CA GLY A 78 -17.93 -3.25 -15.39
C GLY A 78 -17.99 -1.87 -16.02
N ASP A 79 -17.44 -0.83 -15.39
CA ASP A 79 -17.39 0.51 -16.00
C ASP A 79 -16.57 0.51 -17.29
N PRO A 80 -17.02 1.24 -18.32
CA PRO A 80 -16.38 1.22 -19.63
C PRO A 80 -15.04 1.97 -19.63
N TYR A 81 -14.07 1.41 -20.36
CA TYR A 81 -12.77 2.05 -20.55
C TYR A 81 -12.82 3.12 -21.62
N SER A 82 -12.33 4.32 -21.31
CA SER A 82 -12.06 5.35 -22.31
C SER A 82 -10.96 6.31 -21.86
N LYS A 83 -9.95 6.54 -22.72
CA LYS A 83 -8.96 7.60 -22.52
C LYS A 83 -9.54 8.98 -22.80
N THR A 84 -10.42 9.07 -23.79
CA THR A 84 -11.01 10.35 -24.25
C THR A 84 -12.06 10.86 -23.26
N TYR A 85 -12.92 9.95 -22.78
CA TYR A 85 -14.06 10.30 -21.91
C TYR A 85 -13.80 10.01 -20.43
N ARG A 86 -12.55 9.70 -20.04
CA ARG A 86 -12.20 9.42 -18.65
C ARG A 86 -12.69 10.50 -17.69
N GLY A 87 -13.40 10.10 -16.66
CA GLY A 87 -13.97 11.01 -15.67
C GLY A 87 -15.30 11.65 -16.08
N SER A 88 -15.84 11.35 -17.26
CA SER A 88 -17.18 11.73 -17.68
C SER A 88 -18.13 10.53 -17.52
N GLY A 89 -19.18 10.68 -16.70
CA GLY A 89 -20.06 9.55 -16.36
C GLY A 89 -19.26 8.38 -15.76
N ASN A 90 -19.48 7.20 -16.29
CA ASN A 90 -18.82 5.97 -15.82
C ASN A 90 -17.51 5.64 -16.57
N TYR A 91 -17.05 6.50 -17.49
CA TYR A 91 -15.84 6.22 -18.24
C TYR A 91 -14.58 6.40 -17.40
N VAL A 92 -13.73 5.37 -17.37
CA VAL A 92 -12.42 5.39 -16.72
C VAL A 92 -11.31 4.93 -17.66
N ASP A 93 -10.08 5.32 -17.38
CA ASP A 93 -8.88 4.61 -17.83
C ASP A 93 -8.14 4.07 -16.60
N CYS A 94 -7.05 3.31 -16.80
CA CYS A 94 -6.32 2.67 -15.70
C CYS A 94 -5.87 3.66 -14.62
N SER A 95 -5.37 4.82 -15.03
CA SER A 95 -4.87 5.85 -14.12
C SER A 95 -5.97 6.72 -13.50
N TYR A 96 -7.09 6.88 -14.17
CA TYR A 96 -8.23 7.56 -13.57
C TYR A 96 -8.91 6.69 -12.51
N LEU A 97 -9.02 5.38 -12.74
CA LEU A 97 -9.56 4.45 -11.75
C LEU A 97 -8.75 4.53 -10.45
N SER A 98 -7.42 4.43 -10.54
CA SER A 98 -6.56 4.55 -9.35
C SER A 98 -6.66 5.93 -8.71
N GLN A 99 -6.62 7.01 -9.50
CA GLN A 99 -6.76 8.37 -8.98
C GLN A 99 -8.10 8.57 -8.23
N TRP A 100 -9.19 8.07 -8.81
CA TRP A 100 -10.51 8.17 -8.24
C TRP A 100 -10.62 7.37 -6.94
N ALA A 101 -10.16 6.11 -6.92
CA ALA A 101 -10.20 5.25 -5.74
C ALA A 101 -9.39 5.83 -4.57
N TYR A 102 -8.18 6.30 -4.83
CA TYR A 102 -7.35 6.97 -3.82
C TYR A 102 -8.00 8.25 -3.29
N LYS A 103 -8.68 9.02 -4.16
CA LYS A 103 -9.41 10.21 -3.74
C LYS A 103 -10.56 9.90 -2.77
N GLN A 104 -11.24 8.75 -2.91
CA GLN A 104 -12.28 8.31 -1.95
C GLN A 104 -11.69 8.08 -0.55
N ALA A 105 -10.43 7.64 -0.47
CA ALA A 105 -9.68 7.48 0.78
C ALA A 105 -8.96 8.77 1.24
N GLY A 106 -9.25 9.93 0.62
CA GLY A 106 -8.64 11.22 0.98
C GLY A 106 -7.20 11.41 0.48
N ILE A 107 -6.70 10.53 -0.38
CA ILE A 107 -5.33 10.58 -0.90
C ILE A 107 -5.35 11.10 -2.34
N SER A 108 -4.60 12.18 -2.61
CA SER A 108 -4.46 12.75 -3.95
C SER A 108 -3.21 12.21 -4.65
N ILE A 109 -3.40 11.62 -5.84
CA ILE A 109 -2.32 11.16 -6.71
C ILE A 109 -2.47 11.75 -8.11
N PRO A 110 -1.39 11.84 -8.92
CA PRO A 110 -1.42 12.41 -10.26
C PRO A 110 -2.35 11.67 -11.24
N GLY A 111 -2.65 12.31 -12.38
CA GLY A 111 -3.66 11.84 -13.32
C GLY A 111 -3.23 10.79 -14.34
N THR A 112 -1.94 10.44 -14.48
CA THR A 112 -1.48 9.42 -15.44
C THR A 112 -0.63 8.36 -14.77
N ALA A 113 -0.62 7.11 -15.26
CA ALA A 113 0.14 6.02 -14.67
C ALA A 113 1.63 6.37 -14.50
N ALA A 114 2.26 6.97 -15.52
CA ALA A 114 3.66 7.39 -15.44
C ALA A 114 3.88 8.52 -14.41
N ALA A 115 2.95 9.47 -14.30
CA ALA A 115 3.04 10.53 -13.30
C ALA A 115 2.78 10.02 -11.88
N GLN A 116 1.87 9.08 -11.70
CA GLN A 116 1.63 8.40 -10.42
C GLN A 116 2.87 7.64 -9.96
N ALA A 117 3.47 6.86 -10.86
CA ALA A 117 4.67 6.12 -10.57
C ALA A 117 5.86 7.04 -10.23
N LYS A 118 6.06 8.11 -11.02
CA LYS A 118 7.08 9.11 -10.73
C LYS A 118 6.87 9.78 -9.37
N TYR A 119 5.64 10.17 -9.07
CA TYR A 119 5.25 10.73 -7.77
C TYR A 119 5.58 9.78 -6.62
N CYS A 120 5.24 8.50 -6.75
CA CYS A 120 5.56 7.50 -5.73
C CYS A 120 7.06 7.34 -5.54
N TYR A 121 7.83 7.30 -6.62
CA TYR A 121 9.29 7.20 -6.58
C TYR A 121 9.94 8.41 -5.88
N GLU A 122 9.53 9.62 -6.25
CA GLU A 122 10.09 10.87 -5.73
C GLU A 122 9.73 11.13 -4.26
N ASN A 123 8.64 10.53 -3.76
CA ASN A 123 8.19 10.68 -2.38
C ASN A 123 8.52 9.47 -1.49
N GLY A 124 9.29 8.49 -1.97
CA GLY A 124 9.69 7.32 -1.19
C GLY A 124 8.55 6.35 -0.87
N PHE A 125 7.50 6.32 -1.70
CA PHE A 125 6.34 5.43 -1.55
C PHE A 125 6.50 4.08 -2.25
N THR A 126 7.68 3.80 -2.82
CA THR A 126 7.98 2.50 -3.43
C THR A 126 8.12 1.43 -2.36
N ILE A 127 7.59 0.24 -2.67
CA ILE A 127 7.66 -0.95 -1.82
C ILE A 127 8.17 -2.15 -2.62
N SER A 128 8.61 -3.19 -1.95
CA SER A 128 8.94 -4.47 -2.56
C SER A 128 7.67 -5.30 -2.84
N LYS A 129 7.79 -6.32 -3.69
CA LYS A 129 6.68 -7.25 -3.97
C LYS A 129 6.19 -7.98 -2.70
N SER A 130 7.10 -8.29 -1.79
CA SER A 130 6.78 -8.99 -0.54
C SER A 130 5.99 -8.14 0.46
N GLU A 131 6.00 -6.81 0.30
CA GLU A 131 5.28 -5.86 1.15
C GLU A 131 3.89 -5.50 0.61
N LEU A 132 3.47 -6.09 -0.53
CA LEU A 132 2.17 -5.81 -1.14
C LEU A 132 1.02 -6.06 -0.16
N LYS A 133 0.17 -5.04 -0.02
CA LYS A 133 -1.08 -5.07 0.74
C LYS A 133 -2.24 -4.57 -0.12
N PRO A 134 -3.49 -4.96 0.16
CA PRO A 134 -4.66 -4.41 -0.52
C PRO A 134 -4.60 -2.88 -0.57
N GLY A 135 -4.94 -2.31 -1.72
CA GLY A 135 -4.88 -0.87 -1.99
C GLY A 135 -3.58 -0.40 -2.67
N ASP A 136 -2.48 -1.16 -2.63
CA ASP A 136 -1.23 -0.78 -3.26
C ASP A 136 -1.34 -0.68 -4.78
N LEU A 137 -0.52 0.17 -5.38
CA LEU A 137 -0.43 0.33 -6.82
C LEU A 137 0.62 -0.61 -7.42
N ILE A 138 0.27 -1.22 -8.53
CA ILE A 138 1.16 -2.01 -9.39
C ILE A 138 1.30 -1.27 -10.72
N PHE A 139 2.54 -1.09 -11.20
CA PHE A 139 2.83 -0.37 -12.42
C PHE A 139 3.51 -1.27 -13.45
N TRP A 140 2.99 -1.21 -14.69
CA TRP A 140 3.54 -1.94 -15.83
C TRP A 140 4.18 -1.00 -16.83
N GLU A 141 5.38 -1.38 -17.28
CA GLU A 141 6.02 -0.78 -18.44
C GLU A 141 5.55 -1.40 -19.75
N ASN A 142 5.72 -0.65 -20.82
CA ASN A 142 5.66 -1.13 -22.19
C ASN A 142 6.77 -0.47 -22.99
N THR A 143 7.89 -1.15 -23.14
CA THR A 143 9.11 -0.64 -23.78
C THR A 143 8.96 -0.26 -25.24
N GLN A 144 7.92 -0.75 -25.93
CA GLN A 144 7.64 -0.44 -27.33
C GLN A 144 6.78 0.82 -27.54
N SER A 145 6.41 1.51 -26.46
CA SER A 145 5.45 2.61 -26.50
C SER A 145 6.01 3.89 -25.89
N GLY A 146 6.48 4.82 -26.71
CA GLY A 146 6.71 6.23 -26.38
C GLY A 146 7.71 6.57 -25.27
N SER A 147 7.91 7.88 -25.04
CA SER A 147 8.91 8.46 -24.12
C SER A 147 8.38 8.74 -22.70
N ARG A 148 7.48 7.92 -22.17
CA ARG A 148 6.96 8.11 -20.81
C ARG A 148 8.02 7.74 -19.77
N TRP A 149 7.93 8.34 -18.60
CA TRP A 149 8.84 8.06 -17.50
C TRP A 149 8.88 6.56 -17.21
N ARG A 150 10.08 5.96 -17.28
CA ARG A 150 10.32 4.50 -17.17
C ARG A 150 9.41 3.64 -18.06
N HIS A 151 8.99 4.15 -19.22
CA HIS A 151 8.06 3.45 -20.12
C HIS A 151 6.78 2.93 -19.45
N ILE A 152 6.33 3.57 -18.35
CA ILE A 152 5.14 3.15 -17.61
C ILE A 152 3.88 3.58 -18.37
N HIS A 153 3.04 2.60 -18.69
CA HIS A 153 1.83 2.79 -19.49
C HIS A 153 0.57 2.28 -18.82
N HIS A 154 0.69 1.50 -17.74
CA HIS A 154 -0.45 0.92 -17.05
C HIS A 154 -0.27 0.93 -15.55
N VAL A 155 -1.39 0.95 -14.83
CA VAL A 155 -1.48 0.87 -13.37
C VAL A 155 -2.74 0.11 -12.98
N GLY A 156 -2.63 -0.70 -11.93
CA GLY A 156 -3.75 -1.38 -11.27
C GLY A 156 -3.63 -1.27 -9.75
N ILE A 157 -4.70 -1.58 -9.05
CA ILE A 157 -4.80 -1.57 -7.59
C ILE A 157 -4.78 -3.02 -7.11
N TYR A 158 -3.81 -3.36 -6.28
CA TYR A 158 -3.72 -4.70 -5.67
C TYR A 158 -4.90 -4.94 -4.73
N ALA A 159 -5.64 -6.02 -4.95
CA ALA A 159 -6.83 -6.38 -4.17
C ALA A 159 -6.58 -7.47 -3.12
N GLY A 160 -5.32 -7.91 -2.97
CA GLY A 160 -4.99 -9.07 -2.12
C GLY A 160 -5.02 -10.39 -2.91
N ASN A 161 -4.45 -11.45 -2.34
CA ASN A 161 -4.48 -12.81 -2.87
C ASN A 161 -4.05 -12.94 -4.34
N GLY A 162 -3.07 -12.15 -4.78
CA GLY A 162 -2.58 -12.15 -6.16
C GLY A 162 -3.53 -11.53 -7.18
N LYS A 163 -4.57 -10.81 -6.74
CA LYS A 163 -5.56 -10.14 -7.60
C LYS A 163 -5.28 -8.65 -7.75
N VAL A 164 -5.69 -8.11 -8.89
CA VAL A 164 -5.61 -6.68 -9.22
C VAL A 164 -6.94 -6.19 -9.77
N VAL A 165 -7.40 -5.03 -9.32
CA VAL A 165 -8.52 -4.29 -9.93
C VAL A 165 -7.92 -3.27 -10.89
N GLU A 166 -8.32 -3.32 -12.14
CA GLU A 166 -7.75 -2.49 -13.20
C GLU A 166 -8.76 -2.15 -14.30
N ALA A 167 -8.58 -1.01 -14.96
CA ALA A 167 -9.26 -0.70 -16.19
C ALA A 167 -8.34 -1.12 -17.36
N LYS A 168 -8.61 -2.31 -17.94
CA LYS A 168 -7.66 -3.01 -18.84
C LYS A 168 -7.76 -2.63 -20.31
N GLY A 169 -8.79 -1.92 -20.70
CA GLY A 169 -8.96 -1.48 -22.09
C GLY A 169 -10.42 -1.51 -22.57
N THR A 170 -10.64 -1.04 -23.79
CA THR A 170 -11.99 -0.79 -24.34
C THR A 170 -12.88 -2.02 -24.46
N LYS A 171 -12.30 -3.21 -24.54
CA LYS A 171 -13.06 -4.46 -24.65
C LYS A 171 -13.50 -5.02 -23.29
N LYS A 172 -12.81 -4.66 -22.21
CA LYS A 172 -12.99 -5.28 -20.89
C LYS A 172 -13.51 -4.30 -19.84
N GLY A 173 -13.16 -3.01 -19.94
CA GLY A 173 -13.50 -2.03 -18.92
C GLY A 173 -12.76 -2.25 -17.62
N VAL A 174 -13.44 -2.03 -16.50
CA VAL A 174 -12.92 -2.31 -15.15
C VAL A 174 -13.21 -3.76 -14.80
N GLU A 175 -12.15 -4.51 -14.48
CA GLU A 175 -12.24 -5.91 -14.10
C GLU A 175 -11.32 -6.22 -12.90
N ILE A 176 -11.55 -7.36 -12.27
CA ILE A 176 -10.61 -7.98 -11.35
C ILE A 176 -9.94 -9.16 -12.04
N ASP A 177 -8.61 -9.20 -12.03
CA ASP A 177 -7.84 -10.23 -12.71
C ASP A 177 -6.70 -10.75 -11.80
N ASP A 178 -6.03 -11.81 -12.18
CA ASP A 178 -4.76 -12.19 -11.57
C ASP A 178 -3.67 -11.17 -11.92
N ILE A 179 -2.70 -10.97 -11.05
CA ILE A 179 -1.51 -10.18 -11.41
C ILE A 179 -0.83 -10.83 -12.60
N TRP A 180 -0.56 -10.07 -13.63
CA TRP A 180 -0.13 -10.58 -14.92
C TRP A 180 1.12 -9.88 -15.46
N GLU A 181 1.85 -10.60 -16.28
CA GLU A 181 2.85 -10.08 -17.21
C GLU A 181 2.65 -10.77 -18.56
N SER A 182 2.82 -10.08 -19.65
CA SER A 182 2.61 -10.63 -20.99
C SER A 182 3.43 -9.91 -22.05
N GLY A 183 4.30 -10.64 -22.73
CA GLY A 183 5.10 -10.12 -23.82
C GLY A 183 5.92 -8.89 -23.41
N LYS A 184 5.60 -7.73 -23.99
CA LYS A 184 6.24 -6.43 -23.72
C LYS A 184 5.81 -5.75 -22.44
N TRP A 185 4.80 -6.27 -21.75
CA TRP A 185 4.30 -5.72 -20.50
C TRP A 185 4.97 -6.39 -19.31
N LYS A 186 5.72 -5.60 -18.54
CA LYS A 186 6.42 -6.08 -17.34
C LYS A 186 6.08 -5.22 -16.14
N ILE A 187 5.94 -5.84 -14.98
CA ILE A 187 5.81 -5.10 -13.73
C ILE A 187 7.16 -4.53 -13.36
N VAL A 188 7.20 -3.22 -13.13
CA VAL A 188 8.45 -2.50 -12.84
C VAL A 188 8.43 -1.77 -11.52
N MET A 189 7.27 -1.63 -10.89
CA MET A 189 7.18 -0.94 -9.61
C MET A 189 5.91 -1.31 -8.85
N TYR A 190 6.05 -1.36 -7.54
CA TYR A 190 4.95 -1.39 -6.57
C TYR A 190 5.06 -0.17 -5.68
N ALA A 191 3.93 0.40 -5.26
CA ALA A 191 3.94 1.58 -4.40
C ALA A 191 2.72 1.69 -3.51
N ARG A 192 2.90 2.32 -2.33
CA ARG A 192 1.85 2.65 -1.37
C ARG A 192 1.83 4.16 -1.12
N PRO A 193 1.14 4.95 -1.99
CA PRO A 193 0.93 6.37 -1.73
C PRO A 193 0.15 6.58 -0.43
N ARG A 194 0.59 7.57 0.34
CA ARG A 194 -0.05 7.97 1.60
C ARG A 194 -0.47 9.44 1.55
N ALA A 195 -1.41 9.81 2.40
CA ALA A 195 -1.69 11.22 2.64
C ALA A 195 -0.40 11.91 3.09
N LYS A 196 -0.10 13.09 2.51
CA LYS A 196 1.01 13.89 3.02
C LYS A 196 0.68 14.33 4.45
N ALA A 197 1.58 14.07 5.37
CA ALA A 197 1.48 14.65 6.70
C ALA A 197 1.31 16.17 6.56
N PRO A 198 0.43 16.81 7.36
CA PRO A 198 0.33 18.26 7.35
C PRO A 198 1.72 18.85 7.59
N ALA A 199 2.11 19.84 6.78
CA ALA A 199 3.38 20.56 6.99
C ALA A 199 3.39 21.06 8.44
N LYS A 200 4.42 20.70 9.19
CA LYS A 200 4.61 21.28 10.52
C LYS A 200 4.75 22.78 10.33
N ALA A 201 3.79 23.53 10.89
CA ALA A 201 3.83 24.97 10.94
C ALA A 201 4.98 25.47 11.82
#